data_955239cb8aa5f7c2f9151a70ee09ff61
#
_entry.id   955239cb8aa5f7c2f9151a70ee09ff61
#
_cell.length_a   1.000
_cell.length_b   1.000
_cell.length_c   1.000
_cell.angle_alpha   90.00
_cell.angle_beta   90.00
_cell.angle_gamma   90.00
#
_symmetry.space_group_name_H-M   'P 1'
#
loop_
_entity.id
_entity.type
_entity.pdbx_description
1 polymer ?
#
loop_
_entity_poly.entity_id
_entity_poly.type
_entity_poly.pdbx_seq_one_letter_code
_entity_poly.pdbx_strand_id
1 'polypeptide(L)'
;MSSTPAYARPPQGYPLGTNIYFRICSKIVIPILKALTKRDWRGTEYLPQSGAVIVACNHMSYADPLVWAHYLYANGRAPRFLGKESVFRVPIIGKIISGAGQIPVHRESDRATEAVDHALNALSMGHCLGIYPEGTLTRDPDLWPMVAKTGLARLALKSRVPVIPFAQWGDQNLLPRYGKRITFWKRTKVTIVAGPPVDLSEWFEKADNHEAQVAATAKVMSAITALLAEIRGESAPAVIFDPHNSDLPRVGKFSPEKANREKRK
;
A
#
# COMPACT_ATOMS: atom_id res chain seq x y z
N MET A 1 -19.59 6.29 -25.88
CA MET A 1 -18.24 6.91 -25.87
C MET A 1 -18.14 7.77 -24.63
N SER A 2 -17.63 7.24 -23.53
CA SER A 2 -17.46 7.99 -22.29
C SER A 2 -16.17 8.79 -22.40
N SER A 3 -16.27 10.11 -22.43
CA SER A 3 -15.11 11.01 -22.38
C SER A 3 -14.47 10.88 -21.01
N THR A 4 -13.32 10.21 -20.93
CA THR A 4 -12.47 10.25 -19.77
C THR A 4 -12.23 11.72 -19.38
N PRO A 5 -12.50 12.15 -18.14
CA PRO A 5 -12.27 13.52 -17.74
C PRO A 5 -10.79 13.86 -18.00
N ALA A 6 -10.56 14.95 -18.74
CA ALA A 6 -9.23 15.40 -19.06
C ALA A 6 -8.48 15.69 -17.75
N TYR A 7 -7.50 14.86 -17.44
CA TYR A 7 -6.58 15.11 -16.35
C TYR A 7 -5.96 16.49 -16.55
N ALA A 8 -6.05 17.35 -15.57
CA ALA A 8 -5.20 18.52 -15.52
C ALA A 8 -3.77 18.02 -15.53
N ARG A 9 -3.07 18.15 -16.66
CA ARG A 9 -1.65 17.80 -16.77
C ARG A 9 -0.93 18.53 -15.64
N PRO A 10 -0.12 17.82 -14.83
CA PRO A 10 0.69 18.50 -13.83
C PRO A 10 1.53 19.56 -14.55
N PRO A 11 1.82 20.69 -13.88
CA PRO A 11 2.77 21.66 -14.42
C PRO A 11 4.02 20.92 -14.87
N GLN A 12 4.57 21.25 -16.03
CA GLN A 12 5.72 20.56 -16.63
C GLN A 12 6.77 20.21 -15.58
N GLY A 13 7.12 18.95 -15.45
CA GLY A 13 8.15 18.43 -14.53
C GLY A 13 7.65 17.80 -13.23
N TYR A 14 6.35 17.68 -12.97
CA TYR A 14 5.83 16.98 -11.78
C TYR A 14 5.07 15.70 -12.15
N PRO A 15 5.14 14.66 -11.29
CA PRO A 15 4.38 13.41 -11.44
C PRO A 15 2.88 13.64 -11.53
N LEU A 16 2.19 12.78 -12.28
CA LEU A 16 0.74 12.83 -12.45
C LEU A 16 0.02 12.69 -11.10
N GLY A 17 -0.96 13.56 -10.85
CA GLY A 17 -1.68 13.63 -9.58
C GLY A 17 -1.02 14.51 -8.51
N THR A 18 0.12 15.16 -8.83
CA THR A 18 0.80 16.08 -7.89
C THR A 18 0.00 17.35 -7.67
N ASN A 19 -0.19 17.72 -6.40
CA ASN A 19 -0.69 19.02 -5.97
C ASN A 19 0.36 19.77 -5.14
N ILE A 20 0.02 20.96 -4.64
CA ILE A 20 0.96 21.81 -3.88
C ILE A 20 1.48 21.11 -2.61
N TYR A 21 0.64 20.34 -1.90
CA TYR A 21 1.05 19.61 -0.70
C TYR A 21 2.05 18.51 -1.04
N PHE A 22 1.81 17.73 -2.11
CA PHE A 22 2.78 16.75 -2.60
C PHE A 22 4.11 17.40 -2.98
N ARG A 23 4.07 18.58 -3.66
CA ARG A 23 5.29 19.30 -4.04
C ARG A 23 6.12 19.70 -2.83
N ILE A 24 5.47 20.23 -1.79
CA ILE A 24 6.16 20.64 -0.57
C ILE A 24 6.71 19.40 0.15
N CYS A 25 5.87 18.38 0.36
CA CYS A 25 6.29 17.15 1.03
C CYS A 25 7.43 16.45 0.30
N SER A 26 7.36 16.34 -1.04
CA SER A 26 8.40 15.66 -1.81
C SER A 26 9.76 16.36 -1.71
N LYS A 27 9.78 17.70 -1.67
CA LYS A 27 11.02 18.47 -1.50
C LYS A 27 11.69 18.25 -0.13
N ILE A 28 10.93 17.91 0.89
CA ILE A 28 11.44 17.64 2.24
C ILE A 28 11.73 16.14 2.42
N VAL A 29 10.77 15.28 2.11
CA VAL A 29 10.84 13.85 2.42
C VAL A 29 11.82 13.11 1.50
N ILE A 30 11.84 13.43 0.20
CA ILE A 30 12.70 12.72 -0.75
C ILE A 30 14.19 12.86 -0.44
N PRO A 31 14.73 14.06 -0.16
CA PRO A 31 16.15 14.18 0.25
C PRO A 31 16.49 13.36 1.50
N ILE A 32 15.60 13.38 2.49
CA ILE A 32 15.78 12.58 3.73
C ILE A 32 15.81 11.08 3.40
N LEU A 33 14.84 10.58 2.62
CA LEU A 33 14.84 9.17 2.21
C LEU A 33 16.06 8.82 1.36
N LYS A 34 16.53 9.73 0.49
CA LYS A 34 17.75 9.53 -0.29
C LYS A 34 19.01 9.41 0.60
N ALA A 35 19.05 10.16 1.70
CA ALA A 35 20.14 10.09 2.67
C ALA A 35 20.09 8.78 3.48
N LEU A 36 18.89 8.34 3.88
CA LEU A 36 18.69 7.18 4.75
C LEU A 36 18.69 5.83 4.02
N THR A 37 18.39 5.80 2.70
CA THR A 37 18.19 4.53 1.99
C THR A 37 19.12 4.36 0.79
N LYS A 38 19.53 3.09 0.56
CA LYS A 38 20.08 2.61 -0.71
C LYS A 38 18.94 1.93 -1.47
N ARG A 39 18.54 2.47 -2.60
CA ARG A 39 17.38 2.05 -3.37
C ARG A 39 17.75 0.96 -4.37
N ASP A 40 16.96 -0.11 -4.38
CA ASP A 40 16.97 -1.16 -5.40
C ASP A 40 15.54 -1.25 -5.96
N TRP A 41 15.28 -0.57 -7.08
CA TRP A 41 13.97 -0.42 -7.67
C TRP A 41 13.88 -1.13 -9.01
N ARG A 42 12.84 -1.97 -9.18
CA ARG A 42 12.64 -2.78 -10.37
C ARG A 42 11.19 -2.76 -10.81
N GLY A 43 10.90 -3.15 -12.06
CA GLY A 43 9.55 -3.27 -12.59
C GLY A 43 8.88 -1.91 -12.86
N THR A 44 9.64 -0.83 -13.03
CA THR A 44 9.08 0.51 -13.26
C THR A 44 8.27 0.60 -14.55
N GLU A 45 8.53 -0.28 -15.50
CA GLU A 45 7.82 -0.43 -16.78
C GLU A 45 6.37 -0.88 -16.60
N TYR A 46 6.04 -1.56 -15.52
CA TYR A 46 4.66 -1.98 -15.22
C TYR A 46 3.79 -0.86 -14.66
N LEU A 47 4.37 0.28 -14.28
CA LEU A 47 3.60 1.39 -13.72
C LEU A 47 3.02 2.25 -14.85
N PRO A 48 1.67 2.28 -15.03
CA PRO A 48 1.04 3.09 -16.08
C PRO A 48 1.34 4.58 -15.88
N GLN A 49 1.81 5.23 -16.95
CA GLN A 49 2.16 6.65 -16.93
C GLN A 49 0.94 7.57 -17.04
N SER A 50 -0.23 7.03 -17.36
CA SER A 50 -1.51 7.76 -17.48
C SER A 50 -2.68 6.91 -17.00
N GLY A 51 -3.82 7.54 -16.82
CA GLY A 51 -5.05 6.87 -16.39
C GLY A 51 -5.04 6.45 -14.92
N ALA A 52 -6.15 5.85 -14.48
CA ALA A 52 -6.28 5.30 -13.14
C ALA A 52 -5.52 3.99 -13.00
N VAL A 53 -5.00 3.74 -11.81
CA VAL A 53 -4.34 2.49 -11.46
C VAL A 53 -4.47 2.22 -9.97
N ILE A 54 -4.70 0.98 -9.60
CA ILE A 54 -4.54 0.50 -8.23
C ILE A 54 -3.15 -0.14 -8.13
N VAL A 55 -2.39 0.28 -7.14
CA VAL A 55 -1.11 -0.33 -6.78
C VAL A 55 -1.26 -0.98 -5.40
N ALA A 56 -0.85 -2.24 -5.26
CA ALA A 56 -1.05 -3.05 -4.07
C ALA A 56 0.29 -3.58 -3.55
N CYS A 57 0.58 -3.43 -2.25
CA CYS A 57 1.86 -3.79 -1.66
C CYS A 57 1.70 -4.48 -0.30
N ASN A 58 2.67 -5.30 0.10
CA ASN A 58 2.81 -5.80 1.47
C ASN A 58 3.14 -4.68 2.45
N HIS A 59 2.84 -4.87 3.74
CA HIS A 59 2.97 -3.83 4.76
C HIS A 59 3.66 -4.35 6.03
N MET A 60 4.90 -3.92 6.28
CA MET A 60 5.70 -4.45 7.40
C MET A 60 6.30 -3.36 8.32
N SER A 61 6.29 -2.09 7.89
CA SER A 61 6.87 -0.97 8.61
C SER A 61 6.02 0.29 8.51
N TYR A 62 6.08 1.16 9.51
CA TYR A 62 5.50 2.51 9.39
C TYR A 62 6.26 3.41 8.40
N ALA A 63 7.45 3.02 7.95
CA ALA A 63 8.19 3.71 6.90
C ALA A 63 7.66 3.40 5.49
N ASP A 64 7.00 2.25 5.31
CA ASP A 64 6.55 1.76 4.00
C ASP A 64 5.82 2.80 3.15
N PRO A 65 4.83 3.55 3.67
CA PRO A 65 4.09 4.49 2.83
C PRO A 65 4.97 5.61 2.26
N LEU A 66 5.97 6.07 3.01
CA LEU A 66 6.87 7.13 2.56
C LEU A 66 7.86 6.61 1.52
N VAL A 67 8.41 5.40 1.75
CA VAL A 67 9.38 4.78 0.85
C VAL A 67 8.71 4.39 -0.46
N TRP A 68 7.52 3.79 -0.40
CA TRP A 68 6.74 3.42 -1.59
C TRP A 68 6.22 4.64 -2.34
N ALA A 69 5.76 5.69 -1.62
CA ALA A 69 5.40 6.96 -2.25
C ALA A 69 6.59 7.58 -2.99
N HIS A 70 7.81 7.45 -2.47
CA HIS A 70 9.02 7.93 -3.14
C HIS A 70 9.26 7.16 -4.45
N TYR A 71 9.11 5.82 -4.46
CA TYR A 71 9.19 5.02 -5.68
C TYR A 71 8.16 5.49 -6.71
N LEU A 72 6.89 5.55 -6.33
CA LEU A 72 5.79 5.93 -7.23
C LEU A 72 5.96 7.36 -7.76
N TYR A 73 6.33 8.29 -6.89
CA TYR A 73 6.53 9.69 -7.26
C TYR A 73 7.71 9.87 -8.21
N ALA A 74 8.82 9.19 -7.96
CA ALA A 74 9.99 9.24 -8.85
C ALA A 74 9.73 8.61 -10.23
N ASN A 75 8.74 7.71 -10.30
CA ASN A 75 8.31 7.06 -11.54
C ASN A 75 7.01 7.66 -12.12
N GLY A 76 6.75 8.94 -11.85
CA GLY A 76 5.73 9.71 -12.55
C GLY A 76 4.33 9.69 -11.92
N ARG A 77 4.12 9.08 -10.75
CA ARG A 77 2.78 8.95 -10.12
C ARG A 77 2.76 9.42 -8.69
N ALA A 78 1.92 10.41 -8.37
CA ALA A 78 1.66 10.82 -6.99
C ALA A 78 0.53 9.95 -6.40
N PRO A 79 0.81 9.03 -5.44
CA PRO A 79 -0.19 8.10 -4.97
C PRO A 79 -1.21 8.75 -4.02
N ARG A 80 -2.42 8.18 -4.00
CA ARG A 80 -3.42 8.37 -2.96
C ARG A 80 -3.49 7.10 -2.13
N PHE A 81 -3.11 7.16 -0.86
CA PHE A 81 -3.18 6.02 0.04
C PHE A 81 -4.47 6.02 0.85
N LEU A 82 -4.97 4.83 1.10
CA LEU A 82 -6.00 4.58 2.11
C LEU A 82 -5.33 4.54 3.49
N GLY A 83 -5.58 5.54 4.31
CA GLY A 83 -4.94 5.70 5.62
C GLY A 83 -5.91 5.60 6.79
N LYS A 84 -5.44 5.11 7.96
CA LYS A 84 -6.26 5.09 9.18
C LYS A 84 -6.70 6.50 9.55
N GLU A 85 -8.00 6.72 9.79
CA GLU A 85 -8.58 8.03 10.12
C GLU A 85 -7.86 8.75 11.28
N SER A 86 -7.41 8.01 12.31
CA SER A 86 -6.70 8.62 13.43
C SER A 86 -5.42 9.38 13.06
N VAL A 87 -4.80 9.08 11.91
CA VAL A 87 -3.62 9.80 11.42
C VAL A 87 -4.02 11.18 10.88
N PHE A 88 -5.22 11.29 10.32
CA PHE A 88 -5.77 12.55 9.82
C PHE A 88 -6.18 13.52 10.95
N ARG A 89 -6.37 13.00 12.17
CA ARG A 89 -6.65 13.83 13.36
C ARG A 89 -5.40 14.41 14.01
N VAL A 90 -4.20 13.94 13.63
CA VAL A 90 -2.94 14.48 14.16
C VAL A 90 -2.75 15.92 13.66
N PRO A 91 -2.60 16.92 14.54
CA PRO A 91 -2.37 18.30 14.13
C PRO A 91 -1.20 18.42 13.15
N ILE A 92 -1.31 19.33 12.18
CA ILE A 92 -0.31 19.57 11.10
C ILE A 92 -0.22 18.37 10.12
N ILE A 93 0.12 17.16 10.61
CA ILE A 93 0.23 15.96 9.76
C ILE A 93 -1.10 15.67 9.07
N GLY A 94 -2.21 15.68 9.81
CA GLY A 94 -3.55 15.46 9.25
C GLY A 94 -3.90 16.47 8.16
N LYS A 95 -3.60 17.76 8.36
CA LYS A 95 -3.81 18.79 7.33
C LYS A 95 -2.97 18.54 6.07
N ILE A 96 -1.71 18.13 6.24
CA ILE A 96 -0.80 17.85 5.15
C ILE A 96 -1.28 16.64 4.33
N ILE A 97 -1.59 15.52 4.99
CA ILE A 97 -2.01 14.30 4.29
C ILE A 97 -3.39 14.45 3.64
N SER A 98 -4.33 15.16 4.30
CA SER A 98 -5.62 15.51 3.70
C SER A 98 -5.44 16.43 2.49
N GLY A 99 -4.62 17.47 2.62
CA GLY A 99 -4.28 18.36 1.52
C GLY A 99 -3.56 17.64 0.37
N ALA A 100 -2.74 16.63 0.68
CA ALA A 100 -2.13 15.77 -0.32
C ALA A 100 -3.15 14.78 -0.97
N GLY A 101 -4.42 14.79 -0.55
CA GLY A 101 -5.49 13.96 -1.12
C GLY A 101 -5.41 12.50 -0.69
N GLN A 102 -4.81 12.20 0.47
CA GLN A 102 -4.90 10.87 1.04
C GLN A 102 -6.31 10.59 1.53
N ILE A 103 -6.75 9.35 1.52
CA ILE A 103 -8.14 8.93 1.78
C ILE A 103 -8.25 8.34 3.18
N PRO A 104 -9.04 8.95 4.10
CA PRO A 104 -9.27 8.39 5.42
C PRO A 104 -10.14 7.13 5.37
N VAL A 105 -9.79 6.11 6.17
CA VAL A 105 -10.56 4.87 6.30
C VAL A 105 -11.03 4.72 7.74
N HIS A 106 -12.34 4.66 7.93
CA HIS A 106 -13.00 4.30 9.16
C HIS A 106 -13.13 2.78 9.25
N ARG A 107 -12.37 2.12 10.14
CA ARG A 107 -12.25 0.65 10.15
C ARG A 107 -13.36 -0.05 10.94
N GLU A 108 -14.12 0.66 11.76
CA GLU A 108 -15.01 0.10 12.79
C GLU A 108 -16.46 0.60 12.68
N SER A 109 -16.87 1.15 11.55
CA SER A 109 -18.20 1.73 11.40
C SER A 109 -18.80 1.47 10.02
N ASP A 110 -20.12 1.70 9.89
CA ASP A 110 -20.87 1.73 8.63
C ASP A 110 -20.26 2.68 7.57
N ARG A 111 -19.33 3.54 8.00
CA ARG A 111 -18.54 4.45 7.15
C ARG A 111 -17.40 3.77 6.37
N ALA A 112 -17.22 2.46 6.48
CA ALA A 112 -16.29 1.74 5.61
C ALA A 112 -16.67 1.87 4.13
N THR A 113 -17.97 2.05 3.86
CA THR A 113 -18.51 2.30 2.51
C THR A 113 -18.06 3.66 1.97
N GLU A 114 -18.05 4.70 2.80
CA GLU A 114 -17.58 6.05 2.40
C GLU A 114 -16.15 6.02 1.85
N ALA A 115 -15.27 5.24 2.47
CA ALA A 115 -13.88 5.11 2.01
C ALA A 115 -13.79 4.43 0.63
N VAL A 116 -14.70 3.49 0.34
CA VAL A 116 -14.80 2.85 -0.99
C VAL A 116 -15.27 3.87 -2.02
N ASP A 117 -16.28 4.68 -1.71
CA ASP A 117 -16.81 5.71 -2.61
C ASP A 117 -15.76 6.79 -2.90
N HIS A 118 -15.05 7.26 -1.89
CA HIS A 118 -13.93 8.20 -2.07
C HIS A 118 -12.81 7.60 -2.93
N ALA A 119 -12.50 6.32 -2.76
CA ALA A 119 -11.49 5.63 -3.55
C ALA A 119 -11.95 5.44 -5.02
N LEU A 120 -13.21 5.07 -5.25
CA LEU A 120 -13.79 4.97 -6.59
C LEU A 120 -13.81 6.34 -7.29
N ASN A 121 -14.16 7.41 -6.57
CA ASN A 121 -14.09 8.76 -7.10
C ASN A 121 -12.65 9.15 -7.48
N ALA A 122 -11.66 8.83 -6.64
CA ALA A 122 -10.26 9.07 -6.98
C ALA A 122 -9.83 8.30 -8.24
N LEU A 123 -10.28 7.05 -8.39
CA LEU A 123 -10.01 6.25 -9.60
C LEU A 123 -10.71 6.84 -10.83
N SER A 124 -11.98 7.27 -10.73
CA SER A 124 -12.69 7.91 -11.85
C SER A 124 -11.99 9.19 -12.33
N MET A 125 -11.30 9.87 -11.42
CA MET A 125 -10.44 11.02 -11.72
C MET A 125 -9.07 10.61 -12.27
N GLY A 126 -8.77 9.28 -12.46
CA GLY A 126 -7.51 8.72 -13.00
C GLY A 126 -6.34 8.72 -12.01
N HIS A 127 -6.56 8.87 -10.71
CA HIS A 127 -5.48 8.83 -9.71
C HIS A 127 -4.84 7.44 -9.58
N CYS A 128 -3.59 7.42 -9.11
CA CYS A 128 -2.90 6.24 -8.64
C CYS A 128 -3.32 5.98 -7.18
N LEU A 129 -4.02 4.89 -6.94
CA LEU A 129 -4.50 4.50 -5.62
C LEU A 129 -3.58 3.44 -5.01
N GLY A 130 -2.92 3.76 -3.90
CA GLY A 130 -2.05 2.84 -3.16
C GLY A 130 -2.81 2.15 -2.04
N ILE A 131 -2.77 0.82 -2.04
CA ILE A 131 -3.48 0.00 -1.07
C ILE A 131 -2.53 -1.01 -0.44
N TYR A 132 -2.61 -1.14 0.88
CA TYR A 132 -2.08 -2.27 1.63
C TYR A 132 -3.24 -3.25 1.88
N PRO A 133 -3.35 -4.37 1.14
CA PRO A 133 -4.53 -5.23 1.20
C PRO A 133 -4.76 -5.86 2.58
N GLU A 134 -3.69 -6.05 3.33
CA GLU A 134 -3.72 -6.55 4.71
C GLU A 134 -4.46 -5.59 5.66
N GLY A 135 -4.54 -4.31 5.29
CA GLY A 135 -5.21 -3.25 6.06
C GLY A 135 -4.50 -2.86 7.36
N THR A 136 -3.38 -3.49 7.70
CA THR A 136 -2.50 -3.18 8.84
C THR A 136 -1.12 -3.74 8.56
N LEU A 137 -0.12 -3.43 9.40
CA LEU A 137 1.18 -4.09 9.34
C LEU A 137 1.00 -5.60 9.50
N THR A 138 1.70 -6.39 8.68
CA THR A 138 1.65 -7.84 8.79
C THR A 138 1.90 -8.30 10.22
N ARG A 139 1.19 -9.33 10.64
CA ARG A 139 1.37 -9.97 11.95
C ARG A 139 2.16 -11.25 11.87
N ASP A 140 2.44 -11.69 10.65
CA ASP A 140 3.32 -12.83 10.44
C ASP A 140 4.69 -12.58 11.12
N PRO A 141 5.19 -13.54 11.93
CA PRO A 141 6.47 -13.40 12.65
C PRO A 141 7.64 -13.13 11.72
N ASP A 142 7.64 -13.76 10.54
CA ASP A 142 8.71 -13.70 9.56
C ASP A 142 8.48 -12.61 8.50
N LEU A 143 7.48 -11.75 8.73
CA LEU A 143 7.12 -10.60 7.89
C LEU A 143 6.61 -10.97 6.48
N TRP A 144 6.09 -12.17 6.31
CA TRP A 144 5.34 -12.51 5.10
C TRP A 144 3.98 -11.83 5.06
N PRO A 145 3.41 -11.65 3.87
CA PRO A 145 2.04 -11.17 3.74
C PRO A 145 1.06 -12.10 4.43
N MET A 146 0.10 -11.54 5.14
CA MET A 146 -0.97 -12.28 5.81
C MET A 146 -2.27 -12.23 5.03
N VAL A 147 -3.30 -12.94 5.50
CA VAL A 147 -4.66 -12.89 4.94
C VAL A 147 -5.13 -11.44 4.81
N ALA A 148 -5.56 -11.09 3.62
CA ALA A 148 -5.95 -9.73 3.23
C ALA A 148 -7.47 -9.53 3.30
N LYS A 149 -7.86 -8.24 3.31
CA LYS A 149 -9.27 -7.82 3.25
C LYS A 149 -9.70 -7.66 1.79
N THR A 150 -10.98 -7.92 1.52
CA THR A 150 -11.57 -7.86 0.17
C THR A 150 -11.76 -6.44 -0.39
N GLY A 151 -11.44 -5.39 0.38
CA GLY A 151 -11.61 -3.99 -0.04
C GLY A 151 -10.87 -3.64 -1.33
N LEU A 152 -9.67 -4.20 -1.54
CA LEU A 152 -8.92 -4.03 -2.79
C LEU A 152 -9.70 -4.63 -3.97
N ALA A 153 -10.14 -5.88 -3.87
CA ALA A 153 -10.88 -6.55 -4.93
C ALA A 153 -12.19 -5.84 -5.24
N ARG A 154 -12.93 -5.39 -4.21
CA ARG A 154 -14.14 -4.59 -4.40
C ARG A 154 -13.89 -3.36 -5.27
N LEU A 155 -12.81 -2.62 -5.01
CA LEU A 155 -12.44 -1.45 -5.80
C LEU A 155 -12.01 -1.84 -7.21
N ALA A 156 -11.16 -2.85 -7.36
CA ALA A 156 -10.64 -3.30 -8.64
C ALA A 156 -11.75 -3.81 -9.55
N LEU A 157 -12.65 -4.65 -9.04
CA LEU A 157 -13.73 -5.23 -9.82
C LEU A 157 -14.78 -4.19 -10.23
N LYS A 158 -15.11 -3.23 -9.34
CA LYS A 158 -16.05 -2.14 -9.66
C LYS A 158 -15.48 -1.12 -10.65
N SER A 159 -14.20 -0.78 -10.51
CA SER A 159 -13.56 0.24 -11.36
C SER A 159 -12.98 -0.32 -12.65
N ARG A 160 -12.70 -1.63 -12.70
CA ARG A 160 -12.04 -2.35 -13.82
C ARG A 160 -10.68 -1.72 -14.23
N VAL A 161 -10.05 -0.97 -13.31
CA VAL A 161 -8.72 -0.42 -13.56
C VAL A 161 -7.64 -1.47 -13.33
N PRO A 162 -6.47 -1.35 -13.99
CA PRO A 162 -5.37 -2.28 -13.77
C PRO A 162 -4.91 -2.28 -12.31
N VAL A 163 -4.60 -3.47 -11.80
CA VAL A 163 -4.02 -3.69 -10.47
C VAL A 163 -2.58 -4.14 -10.63
N ILE A 164 -1.64 -3.33 -10.16
CA ILE A 164 -0.22 -3.63 -10.20
C ILE A 164 0.24 -4.11 -8.82
N PRO A 165 0.73 -5.35 -8.71
CA PRO A 165 1.29 -5.87 -7.48
C PRO A 165 2.69 -5.30 -7.25
N PHE A 166 2.97 -4.97 -6.01
CA PHE A 166 4.29 -4.52 -5.53
C PHE A 166 4.73 -5.36 -4.35
N ALA A 167 6.02 -5.58 -4.25
CA ALA A 167 6.63 -6.03 -3.03
C ALA A 167 7.74 -5.07 -2.61
N GLN A 168 7.88 -4.87 -1.31
CA GLN A 168 8.95 -4.09 -0.71
C GLN A 168 9.61 -4.86 0.42
N TRP A 169 10.93 -4.63 0.62
CA TRP A 169 11.72 -5.26 1.65
C TRP A 169 12.88 -4.37 2.07
N GLY A 170 13.18 -4.37 3.37
CA GLY A 170 14.25 -3.57 3.95
C GLY A 170 13.75 -2.40 4.78
N ASP A 171 12.52 -1.94 4.63
CA ASP A 171 11.92 -0.82 5.36
C ASP A 171 11.86 -1.09 6.87
N GLN A 172 11.68 -2.36 7.26
CA GLN A 172 11.73 -2.81 8.65
C GLN A 172 13.10 -2.62 9.32
N ASN A 173 14.16 -2.50 8.52
CA ASN A 173 15.50 -2.19 9.02
C ASN A 173 15.73 -0.68 9.16
N LEU A 174 14.95 0.14 8.43
CA LEU A 174 14.93 1.59 8.60
C LEU A 174 14.10 1.99 9.81
N LEU A 175 12.89 1.42 9.91
CA LEU A 175 11.98 1.59 11.03
C LEU A 175 11.33 0.24 11.36
N PRO A 176 11.73 -0.44 12.44
CA PRO A 176 11.18 -1.75 12.80
C PRO A 176 9.65 -1.73 12.95
N ARG A 177 9.01 -2.86 12.67
CA ARG A 177 7.57 -3.05 12.89
C ARG A 177 7.21 -2.63 14.31
N TYR A 178 6.29 -1.64 14.44
CA TYR A 178 5.92 -0.99 15.71
C TYR A 178 7.04 -0.21 16.41
N GLY A 179 8.23 -0.11 15.80
CA GLY A 179 9.35 0.67 16.29
C GLY A 179 9.07 2.17 16.29
N LYS A 180 9.80 2.91 17.11
CA LYS A 180 9.74 4.37 17.19
C LYS A 180 11.05 5.06 16.81
N ARG A 181 12.13 4.28 16.62
CA ARG A 181 13.45 4.81 16.33
C ARG A 181 13.85 4.47 14.90
N ILE A 182 14.17 5.49 14.13
CA ILE A 182 14.69 5.36 12.76
C ILE A 182 16.17 5.05 12.84
N THR A 183 16.63 4.10 12.02
CA THR A 183 18.05 3.82 11.81
C THR A 183 18.64 4.90 10.90
N PHE A 184 19.51 5.75 11.41
CA PHE A 184 20.09 6.88 10.66
C PHE A 184 21.62 6.85 10.55
N TRP A 185 22.31 5.96 11.28
CA TRP A 185 23.78 5.85 11.26
C TRP A 185 24.34 5.09 10.07
N LYS A 186 23.49 4.40 9.32
CA LYS A 186 23.82 3.72 8.07
C LYS A 186 22.65 3.80 7.09
N ARG A 187 22.99 3.84 5.80
CA ARG A 187 21.96 3.76 4.75
C ARG A 187 21.38 2.35 4.68
N THR A 188 20.09 2.25 4.86
CA THR A 188 19.36 0.98 4.77
C THR A 188 19.09 0.61 3.31
N LYS A 189 19.45 -0.62 2.89
CA LYS A 189 19.01 -1.10 1.57
C LYS A 189 17.51 -1.35 1.59
N VAL A 190 16.81 -0.73 0.65
CA VAL A 190 15.36 -0.90 0.43
C VAL A 190 15.14 -1.33 -0.99
N THR A 191 14.52 -2.49 -1.15
CA THR A 191 14.15 -3.06 -2.44
C THR A 191 12.65 -2.91 -2.65
N ILE A 192 12.25 -2.39 -3.82
CA ILE A 192 10.85 -2.33 -4.26
C ILE A 192 10.78 -2.90 -5.67
N VAL A 193 9.89 -3.85 -5.87
CA VAL A 193 9.65 -4.48 -7.16
C VAL A 193 8.17 -4.36 -7.51
N ALA A 194 7.88 -3.85 -8.72
CA ALA A 194 6.55 -3.93 -9.31
C ALA A 194 6.49 -5.16 -10.24
N GLY A 195 5.36 -5.85 -10.25
CA GLY A 195 5.07 -6.94 -11.18
C GLY A 195 4.11 -6.52 -12.30
N PRO A 196 3.85 -7.41 -13.25
CA PRO A 196 2.87 -7.18 -14.30
C PRO A 196 1.46 -7.02 -13.72
N PRO A 197 0.53 -6.34 -14.44
CA PRO A 197 -0.86 -6.22 -14.02
C PRO A 197 -1.47 -7.59 -13.73
N VAL A 198 -2.19 -7.69 -12.61
CA VAL A 198 -2.92 -8.92 -12.27
C VAL A 198 -4.23 -8.95 -13.06
N ASP A 199 -4.43 -9.98 -13.88
CA ASP A 199 -5.68 -10.16 -14.58
C ASP A 199 -6.80 -10.61 -13.62
N LEU A 200 -7.82 -9.77 -13.47
CA LEU A 200 -9.01 -9.98 -12.64
C LEU A 200 -10.29 -10.07 -13.48
N SER A 201 -10.18 -10.17 -14.80
CA SER A 201 -11.29 -10.08 -15.75
C SER A 201 -12.38 -11.13 -15.52
N GLU A 202 -12.03 -12.32 -15.07
CA GLU A 202 -12.95 -13.42 -14.78
C GLU A 202 -14.00 -13.09 -13.69
N TRP A 203 -13.74 -12.06 -12.86
CA TRP A 203 -14.64 -11.65 -11.77
C TRP A 203 -15.32 -10.30 -11.99
N PHE A 204 -15.09 -9.60 -13.10
CA PHE A 204 -15.66 -8.26 -13.31
C PHE A 204 -17.19 -8.24 -13.26
N GLU A 205 -17.84 -9.25 -13.81
CA GLU A 205 -19.31 -9.36 -13.77
C GLU A 205 -19.84 -9.83 -12.40
N LYS A 206 -18.96 -10.19 -11.48
CA LYS A 206 -19.28 -10.66 -10.13
C LYS A 206 -18.74 -9.71 -9.06
N ALA A 207 -18.64 -8.41 -9.35
CA ALA A 207 -17.98 -7.42 -8.48
C ALA A 207 -18.59 -7.33 -7.07
N ASP A 208 -19.88 -7.60 -6.92
CA ASP A 208 -20.57 -7.58 -5.61
C ASP A 208 -20.65 -8.98 -4.95
N ASN A 209 -20.17 -10.04 -5.62
CA ASN A 209 -20.11 -11.38 -5.04
C ASN A 209 -18.91 -11.50 -4.10
N HIS A 210 -19.15 -11.91 -2.86
CA HIS A 210 -18.11 -12.02 -1.83
C HIS A 210 -17.03 -13.06 -2.17
N GLU A 211 -17.43 -14.22 -2.72
CA GLU A 211 -16.49 -15.29 -3.09
C GLU A 211 -15.55 -14.82 -4.21
N ALA A 212 -16.09 -14.12 -5.21
CA ALA A 212 -15.31 -13.51 -6.29
C ALA A 212 -14.32 -12.47 -5.74
N GLN A 213 -14.75 -11.63 -4.78
CA GLN A 213 -13.86 -10.68 -4.11
C GLN A 213 -12.74 -11.36 -3.33
N VAL A 214 -13.03 -12.47 -2.64
CA VAL A 214 -12.04 -13.27 -1.92
C VAL A 214 -11.04 -13.88 -2.90
N ALA A 215 -11.51 -14.51 -3.98
CA ALA A 215 -10.66 -15.12 -5.00
C ALA A 215 -9.77 -14.09 -5.70
N ALA A 216 -10.33 -12.95 -6.10
CA ALA A 216 -9.57 -11.86 -6.71
C ALA A 216 -8.51 -11.28 -5.76
N THR A 217 -8.85 -11.14 -4.45
CA THR A 217 -7.89 -10.70 -3.44
C THR A 217 -6.75 -11.71 -3.29
N ALA A 218 -7.07 -13.00 -3.21
CA ALA A 218 -6.07 -14.06 -3.10
C ALA A 218 -5.11 -14.08 -4.30
N LYS A 219 -5.61 -13.85 -5.52
CA LYS A 219 -4.77 -13.76 -6.73
C LYS A 219 -3.78 -12.59 -6.66
N VAL A 220 -4.24 -11.41 -6.20
CA VAL A 220 -3.35 -10.24 -6.02
C VAL A 220 -2.31 -10.52 -4.92
N MET A 221 -2.73 -11.10 -3.78
CA MET A 221 -1.82 -11.43 -2.68
C MET A 221 -0.78 -12.47 -3.09
N SER A 222 -1.16 -13.46 -3.90
CA SER A 222 -0.22 -14.43 -4.47
C SER A 222 0.85 -13.76 -5.31
N ALA A 223 0.47 -12.81 -6.17
CA ALA A 223 1.42 -12.02 -6.97
C ALA A 223 2.38 -11.19 -6.08
N ILE A 224 1.87 -10.52 -5.05
CA ILE A 224 2.68 -9.77 -4.08
C ILE A 224 3.66 -10.70 -3.35
N THR A 225 3.19 -11.87 -2.91
CA THR A 225 4.00 -12.86 -2.18
C THR A 225 5.10 -13.45 -3.06
N ALA A 226 4.81 -13.72 -4.34
CA ALA A 226 5.81 -14.19 -5.30
C ALA A 226 6.93 -13.17 -5.52
N LEU A 227 6.59 -11.88 -5.69
CA LEU A 227 7.58 -10.80 -5.80
C LEU A 227 8.41 -10.68 -4.51
N LEU A 228 7.79 -10.82 -3.33
CA LEU A 228 8.51 -10.76 -2.07
C LEU A 228 9.45 -11.96 -1.89
N ALA A 229 9.03 -13.16 -2.31
CA ALA A 229 9.86 -14.35 -2.32
C ALA A 229 11.13 -14.16 -3.17
N GLU A 230 10.97 -13.57 -4.37
CA GLU A 230 12.09 -13.21 -5.23
C GLU A 230 13.05 -12.23 -4.55
N ILE A 231 12.54 -11.16 -3.93
CA ILE A 231 13.36 -10.15 -3.24
C ILE A 231 14.15 -10.77 -2.08
N ARG A 232 13.52 -11.68 -1.34
CA ARG A 232 14.13 -12.32 -0.17
C ARG A 232 15.06 -13.48 -0.54
N GLY A 233 14.91 -14.05 -1.74
CA GLY A 233 15.58 -15.30 -2.12
C GLY A 233 15.12 -16.48 -1.28
N GLU A 234 13.89 -16.49 -0.81
CA GLU A 234 13.29 -17.47 0.08
C GLU A 234 11.98 -17.99 -0.51
N SER A 235 11.63 -19.23 -0.23
CA SER A 235 10.31 -19.78 -0.57
C SER A 235 9.24 -19.18 0.34
N ALA A 236 8.11 -18.78 -0.25
CA ALA A 236 6.97 -18.33 0.53
C ALA A 236 6.41 -19.47 1.40
N PRO A 237 5.83 -19.16 2.57
CA PRO A 237 5.17 -20.16 3.41
C PRO A 237 4.06 -20.88 2.64
N ALA A 238 3.96 -22.19 2.80
CA ALA A 238 2.88 -22.99 2.19
C ALA A 238 1.49 -22.61 2.73
N VAL A 239 1.42 -22.10 3.96
CA VAL A 239 0.19 -21.63 4.62
C VAL A 239 0.33 -20.13 4.90
N ILE A 240 -0.63 -19.35 4.37
CA ILE A 240 -0.69 -17.92 4.62
C ILE A 240 -1.09 -17.68 6.08
N PHE A 241 -0.36 -16.82 6.78
CA PHE A 241 -0.67 -16.45 8.15
C PHE A 241 -2.05 -15.79 8.23
N ASP A 242 -2.93 -16.38 9.04
CA ASP A 242 -4.26 -15.82 9.32
C ASP A 242 -4.30 -15.31 10.77
N PRO A 243 -4.39 -13.99 10.98
CA PRO A 243 -4.50 -13.41 12.31
C PRO A 243 -5.81 -13.78 13.04
N HIS A 244 -6.83 -14.29 12.32
CA HIS A 244 -8.06 -14.77 12.95
C HIS A 244 -7.88 -16.13 13.64
N ASN A 245 -6.93 -16.92 13.18
CA ASN A 245 -6.60 -18.24 13.72
C ASN A 245 -5.39 -18.19 14.68
N SER A 246 -5.04 -17.00 15.16
CA SER A 246 -3.94 -16.78 16.09
C SER A 246 -4.41 -16.07 17.37
N ASP A 247 -3.72 -16.28 18.48
CA ASP A 247 -3.94 -15.58 19.76
C ASP A 247 -3.51 -14.10 19.71
N LEU A 248 -3.17 -13.58 18.52
CA LEU A 248 -2.68 -12.24 18.37
C LEU A 248 -3.82 -11.23 18.32
N PRO A 249 -3.67 -10.05 18.93
CA PRO A 249 -4.70 -9.03 18.91
C PRO A 249 -4.95 -8.56 17.46
N ARG A 250 -6.22 -8.55 17.04
CA ARG A 250 -6.63 -8.16 15.68
C ARG A 250 -6.36 -6.70 15.36
N VAL A 251 -6.28 -5.86 16.39
CA VAL A 251 -6.13 -4.41 16.28
C VAL A 251 -5.03 -3.92 17.23
N GLY A 252 -4.32 -2.85 16.85
CA GLY A 252 -3.32 -2.21 17.70
C GLY A 252 -1.91 -2.77 17.53
N LYS A 253 -1.01 -2.38 18.45
CA LYS A 253 0.39 -2.81 18.42
C LYS A 253 0.52 -4.22 18.99
N PHE A 254 1.28 -5.03 18.30
CA PHE A 254 1.67 -6.37 18.71
C PHE A 254 3.15 -6.37 19.08
N SER A 255 3.52 -6.98 20.23
CA SER A 255 4.91 -7.22 20.62
C SER A 255 5.16 -8.74 20.58
N PRO A 256 6.00 -9.22 19.67
CA PRO A 256 6.38 -10.64 19.61
C PRO A 256 6.93 -11.17 20.93
N GLU A 257 7.63 -10.32 21.67
CA GLU A 257 8.24 -10.65 22.97
C GLU A 257 7.18 -10.91 24.07
N LYS A 258 6.05 -10.19 24.04
CA LYS A 258 4.94 -10.43 24.96
C LYS A 258 4.23 -11.74 24.69
N ALA A 259 3.98 -12.06 23.43
CA ALA A 259 3.34 -13.32 23.04
C ALA A 259 4.20 -14.54 23.41
N ASN A 260 5.52 -14.45 23.24
CA ASN A 260 6.43 -15.53 23.65
C ASN A 260 6.56 -15.68 25.18
N ARG A 261 6.34 -14.62 25.95
CA ARG A 261 6.33 -14.70 27.44
C ARG A 261 5.03 -15.34 27.97
N GLU A 262 3.89 -15.08 27.31
CA GLU A 262 2.61 -15.69 27.70
C GLU A 262 2.53 -17.19 27.36
N LYS A 263 3.23 -17.62 26.30
CA LYS A 263 3.36 -19.06 25.95
C LYS A 263 4.33 -19.84 26.85
N ARG A 264 5.13 -19.15 27.66
CA ARG A 264 6.09 -19.79 28.62
C ARG A 264 5.58 -19.77 30.08
N LYS A 265 4.39 -19.29 30.33
CA LYS A 265 3.66 -19.38 31.59
C LYS A 265 2.55 -20.41 31.50
#